data_53839f71e0707bfe6256787132054ee2
#
_entry.id   53839f71e0707bfe6256787132054ee2
#
_cell.length_a   1.000
_cell.length_b   1.000
_cell.length_c   1.000
_cell.angle_alpha   90.00
_cell.angle_beta   90.00
_cell.angle_gamma   90.00
#
_symmetry.space_group_name_H-M   'P 1'
#
loop_
_entity.id
_entity.type
_entity.pdbx_description
1 polymer ?
#
loop_
_entity_poly.entity_id
_entity_poly.type
_entity_poly.pdbx_seq_one_letter_code
_entity_poly.pdbx_strand_id
1 'polypeptide(L)'
;RLDLNSKQIKRFDIVTLDCKQLDNVIIKRVIGLPGEKIVYKNDCLYVNGKYIKENYLNKSHIKDVKSRYNISYFTDDFEISVGENEIFVLGDNRVNSLDSRELGCFKIENVLSKKGIILFPFNHMKGMN
;
A
#
# COMPACT_ATOMS: atom_id res chain seq x y z
N ARG A 1 -20.93 -11.13 7.21
CA ARG A 1 -19.65 -10.71 6.64
C ARG A 1 -19.29 -9.30 7.13
N LEU A 2 -18.04 -9.10 7.44
CA LEU A 2 -17.56 -7.78 7.82
C LEU A 2 -17.64 -6.82 6.65
N ASP A 3 -18.13 -5.63 6.92
CA ASP A 3 -18.21 -4.58 5.92
C ASP A 3 -16.95 -3.72 6.03
N LEU A 4 -15.97 -4.00 5.17
CA LEU A 4 -14.69 -3.29 5.15
C LEU A 4 -14.83 -2.08 4.26
N ASN A 5 -15.20 -0.97 4.84
CA ASN A 5 -15.34 0.27 4.10
C ASN A 5 -14.19 1.24 4.46
N SER A 6 -14.14 2.40 3.81
CA SER A 6 -13.08 3.37 3.99
C SER A 6 -12.99 3.90 5.43
N LYS A 7 -14.03 3.73 6.25
CA LYS A 7 -13.98 4.17 7.64
C LYS A 7 -13.13 3.25 8.50
N GLN A 8 -13.03 1.97 8.13
CA GLN A 8 -12.27 0.99 8.88
C GLN A 8 -10.82 0.95 8.47
N ILE A 9 -10.52 1.33 7.23
CA ILE A 9 -9.15 1.34 6.70
C ILE A 9 -8.71 2.78 6.60
N LYS A 10 -7.59 3.08 7.23
CA LYS A 10 -7.03 4.43 7.25
C LYS A 10 -5.73 4.48 6.48
N ARG A 11 -5.39 5.68 6.00
CA ARG A 11 -4.10 5.88 5.34
C ARG A 11 -2.98 5.47 6.27
N PHE A 12 -2.01 4.78 5.71
CA PHE A 12 -0.80 4.26 6.37
C PHE A 12 -1.03 3.07 7.28
N ASP A 13 -2.24 2.53 7.32
CA ASP A 13 -2.47 1.25 7.98
C ASP A 13 -1.67 0.14 7.29
N ILE A 14 -1.14 -0.78 8.09
CA ILE A 14 -0.52 -1.98 7.56
C ILE A 14 -1.60 -3.05 7.46
N VAL A 15 -1.76 -3.61 6.27
CA VAL A 15 -2.80 -4.60 6.01
C VAL A 15 -2.21 -5.87 5.42
N THR A 16 -2.87 -6.99 5.66
CA THR A 16 -2.62 -8.21 4.91
C THR A 16 -3.67 -8.33 3.83
N LEU A 17 -3.25 -8.76 2.66
CA LEU A 17 -4.08 -8.80 1.47
C LEU A 17 -4.03 -10.17 0.82
N ASP A 18 -5.20 -10.64 0.38
CA ASP A 18 -5.27 -11.79 -0.51
C ASP A 18 -4.89 -11.31 -1.91
N CYS A 19 -3.72 -11.71 -2.36
CA CYS A 19 -3.25 -11.34 -3.69
C CYS A 19 -3.43 -12.51 -4.64
N LYS A 20 -4.50 -12.48 -5.41
CA LYS A 20 -4.83 -13.58 -6.32
C LYS A 20 -3.83 -13.74 -7.43
N GLN A 21 -3.23 -12.64 -7.89
CA GLN A 21 -2.21 -12.68 -8.94
C GLN A 21 -0.98 -13.48 -8.51
N LEU A 22 -0.64 -13.42 -7.23
CA LEU A 22 0.51 -14.13 -6.68
C LEU A 22 0.12 -15.44 -6.00
N ASP A 23 -1.17 -15.71 -5.90
CA ASP A 23 -1.70 -16.87 -5.18
C ASP A 23 -1.12 -16.93 -3.77
N ASN A 24 -1.11 -15.80 -3.10
CA ASN A 24 -0.47 -15.67 -1.79
C ASN A 24 -1.04 -14.49 -1.02
N VAL A 25 -0.76 -14.48 0.27
CA VAL A 25 -1.09 -13.36 1.15
C VAL A 25 0.13 -12.46 1.24
N ILE A 26 -0.07 -11.16 1.10
CA ILE A 26 1.01 -10.19 1.18
C ILE A 26 0.69 -9.15 2.25
N ILE A 27 1.73 -8.49 2.77
CA ILE A 27 1.62 -7.45 3.79
C ILE A 27 2.12 -6.15 3.16
N LYS A 28 1.28 -5.13 3.17
CA LYS A 28 1.62 -3.84 2.57
C LYS A 28 1.02 -2.70 3.39
N ARG A 29 1.44 -1.48 3.08
CA ARG A 29 0.92 -0.27 3.72
C ARG A 29 -0.06 0.44 2.80
N VAL A 30 -1.20 0.83 3.35
CA VAL A 30 -2.22 1.58 2.59
C VAL A 30 -1.74 3.01 2.36
N ILE A 31 -1.69 3.41 1.11
CA ILE A 31 -1.30 4.77 0.73
C ILE A 31 -2.50 5.55 0.19
N GLY A 32 -3.32 4.91 -0.63
CA GLY A 32 -4.48 5.56 -1.23
C GLY A 32 -5.78 4.92 -0.78
N LEU A 33 -6.77 5.74 -0.49
CA LEU A 33 -8.11 5.32 -0.09
C LEU A 33 -9.07 5.43 -1.27
N PRO A 34 -10.26 4.80 -1.17
CA PRO A 34 -11.19 4.80 -2.30
C PRO A 34 -11.48 6.20 -2.85
N GLY A 35 -11.45 6.32 -4.15
CA GLY A 35 -11.77 7.56 -4.86
C GLY A 35 -10.68 8.61 -4.90
N GLU A 36 -9.51 8.33 -4.35
CA GLU A 36 -8.44 9.31 -4.27
C GLU A 36 -7.52 9.27 -5.48
N LYS A 37 -6.93 10.43 -5.78
CA LYS A 37 -5.86 10.53 -6.77
C LYS A 37 -4.54 10.59 -6.02
N ILE A 38 -3.65 9.67 -6.31
CA ILE A 38 -2.35 9.54 -5.66
C ILE A 38 -1.26 9.93 -6.64
N VAL A 39 -0.41 10.85 -6.21
CA VAL A 39 0.74 11.29 -7.00
C VAL A 39 1.98 11.23 -6.13
N TYR A 40 3.05 10.61 -6.64
CA TYR A 40 4.38 10.72 -6.08
C TYR A 40 5.22 11.55 -7.02
N LYS A 41 5.84 12.59 -6.50
CA LYS A 41 6.74 13.44 -7.26
C LYS A 41 7.87 13.90 -6.37
N ASN A 42 9.10 13.69 -6.81
CA ASN A 42 10.30 14.05 -6.04
C ASN A 42 10.26 13.47 -4.63
N ASP A 43 9.87 12.20 -4.51
CA ASP A 43 9.73 11.48 -3.23
C ASP A 43 8.63 12.03 -2.31
N CYS A 44 7.77 12.88 -2.81
CA CYS A 44 6.68 13.45 -2.01
C CYS A 44 5.34 12.86 -2.43
N LEU A 45 4.53 12.52 -1.45
CA LEU A 45 3.19 12.01 -1.66
C LEU A 45 2.17 13.13 -1.69
N TYR A 46 1.34 13.14 -2.72
CA TYR A 46 0.21 14.08 -2.82
C TYR A 46 -1.07 13.27 -2.97
N VAL A 47 -2.06 13.59 -2.13
CA VAL A 47 -3.38 12.96 -2.19
C VAL A 47 -4.37 14.05 -2.57
N ASN A 48 -5.04 13.88 -3.71
CA ASN A 48 -5.96 14.87 -4.26
C ASN A 48 -5.33 16.26 -4.32
N GLY A 49 -4.04 16.30 -4.69
CA GLY A 49 -3.28 17.54 -4.84
C GLY A 49 -2.67 18.09 -3.56
N LYS A 50 -2.91 17.45 -2.41
CA LYS A 50 -2.41 17.92 -1.12
C LYS A 50 -1.22 17.09 -0.67
N TYR A 51 -0.13 17.75 -0.27
CA TYR A 51 1.04 17.08 0.26
C TYR A 51 0.71 16.35 1.58
N ILE A 52 1.09 15.09 1.67
CA ILE A 52 0.93 14.28 2.87
C ILE A 52 2.31 13.76 3.29
N LYS A 53 2.69 14.04 4.53
CA LYS A 53 3.97 13.59 5.04
C LYS A 53 3.89 12.09 5.38
N GLU A 54 4.93 11.35 4.99
CA GLU A 54 5.02 9.92 5.26
C GLU A 54 5.88 9.69 6.49
N ASN A 55 5.29 9.88 7.68
CA ASN A 55 6.00 9.84 8.96
C ASN A 55 6.61 8.48 9.29
N TYR A 56 6.10 7.42 8.69
CA TYR A 56 6.57 6.05 8.93
C TYR A 56 7.89 5.75 8.22
N LEU A 57 8.31 6.57 7.30
CA LEU A 57 9.56 6.36 6.57
C LEU A 57 10.74 6.95 7.34
N ASN A 58 11.83 6.19 7.42
CA ASN A 58 13.04 6.62 8.09
C ASN A 58 13.94 7.36 7.11
N LYS A 59 14.21 8.63 7.38
CA LYS A 59 15.02 9.46 6.48
C LYS A 59 16.44 8.96 6.31
N SER A 60 17.05 8.47 7.38
CA SER A 60 18.40 7.91 7.31
C SER A 60 18.44 6.68 6.42
N HIS A 61 17.43 5.83 6.53
CA HIS A 61 17.32 4.63 5.70
C HIS A 61 17.16 5.00 4.23
N ILE A 62 16.31 5.99 3.94
CA ILE A 62 16.09 6.47 2.58
C ILE A 62 17.38 6.99 1.97
N LYS A 63 18.13 7.77 2.74
CA LYS A 63 19.40 8.32 2.28
C LYS A 63 20.40 7.22 1.98
N ASP A 64 20.47 6.22 2.87
CA ASP A 64 21.37 5.08 2.69
C ASP A 64 21.03 4.28 1.44
N VAL A 65 19.75 4.02 1.22
CA VAL A 65 19.28 3.29 0.04
C VAL A 65 19.61 4.04 -1.24
N LYS A 66 19.36 5.36 -1.26
CA LYS A 66 19.67 6.17 -2.43
C LYS A 66 21.16 6.14 -2.77
N SER A 67 22.00 6.20 -1.75
CA SER A 67 23.43 6.14 -1.93
C SER A 67 23.88 4.78 -2.44
N ARG A 68 23.38 3.71 -1.83
CA ARG A 68 23.75 2.34 -2.16
C ARG A 68 23.40 1.99 -3.60
N TYR A 69 22.23 2.38 -4.07
CA TYR A 69 21.76 2.05 -5.41
C TYR A 69 22.03 3.17 -6.42
N ASN A 70 22.62 4.26 -5.98
CA ASN A 70 22.93 5.42 -6.85
C ASN A 70 21.68 5.91 -7.57
N ILE A 71 20.60 6.14 -6.81
CA ILE A 71 19.33 6.60 -7.36
C ILE A 71 18.94 7.93 -6.75
N SER A 72 18.16 8.71 -7.50
CA SER A 72 17.74 10.05 -7.06
C SER A 72 16.46 10.00 -6.23
N TYR A 73 15.61 9.01 -6.45
CA TYR A 73 14.31 8.92 -5.78
C TYR A 73 14.15 7.57 -5.13
N PHE A 74 13.67 7.58 -3.89
CA PHE A 74 13.30 6.37 -3.16
C PHE A 74 12.00 5.79 -3.74
N THR A 75 11.05 6.66 -4.08
CA THR A 75 9.81 6.30 -4.76
C THR A 75 9.78 7.03 -6.09
N ASP A 76 9.76 6.30 -7.19
CA ASP A 76 9.71 6.89 -8.52
C ASP A 76 8.43 7.69 -8.72
N ASP A 77 8.48 8.69 -9.58
CA ASP A 77 7.31 9.51 -9.90
C ASP A 77 6.23 8.66 -10.56
N PHE A 78 5.00 8.80 -10.10
CA PHE A 78 3.85 8.19 -10.76
C PHE A 78 2.56 8.87 -10.31
N GLU A 79 1.49 8.57 -11.03
CA GLU A 79 0.17 9.09 -10.73
C GLU A 79 -0.85 7.98 -10.96
N ILE A 80 -1.81 7.83 -10.04
CA ILE A 80 -2.85 6.82 -10.17
C ILE A 80 -4.13 7.29 -9.51
N SER A 81 -5.27 6.87 -10.06
CA SER A 81 -6.58 7.09 -9.45
C SER A 81 -7.06 5.80 -8.81
N VAL A 82 -7.45 5.88 -7.55
CA VAL A 82 -7.95 4.72 -6.80
C VAL A 82 -9.45 4.59 -7.03
N GLY A 83 -9.91 3.38 -7.37
CA GLY A 83 -11.33 3.14 -7.58
C GLY A 83 -12.14 3.27 -6.30
N GLU A 84 -13.46 3.32 -6.45
CA GLU A 84 -14.37 3.60 -5.34
C GLU A 84 -14.37 2.52 -4.28
N ASN A 85 -14.03 1.29 -4.63
CA ASN A 85 -14.04 0.17 -3.71
C ASN A 85 -12.67 -0.46 -3.60
N GLU A 86 -11.65 0.36 -3.81
CA GLU A 86 -10.27 -0.11 -3.88
C GLU A 86 -9.37 0.69 -2.96
N ILE A 87 -8.18 0.12 -2.70
CA ILE A 87 -7.10 0.82 -2.02
C ILE A 87 -5.84 0.66 -2.85
N PHE A 88 -4.93 1.62 -2.69
CA PHE A 88 -3.61 1.59 -3.31
C PHE A 88 -2.60 1.33 -2.22
N VAL A 89 -1.78 0.30 -2.36
CA VAL A 89 -0.82 -0.10 -1.31
C VAL A 89 0.59 -0.13 -1.85
N LEU A 90 1.53 0.19 -0.98
CA LEU A 90 2.97 0.13 -1.28
C LEU A 90 3.71 -0.63 -0.21
N GLY A 91 4.81 -1.27 -0.61
CA GLY A 91 5.77 -1.76 0.36
C GLY A 91 6.61 -0.60 0.86
N ASP A 92 7.06 -0.69 2.11
CA ASP A 92 7.88 0.37 2.68
C ASP A 92 9.26 0.42 2.01
N ASN A 93 9.76 -0.70 1.54
CA ASN A 93 10.99 -0.73 0.74
C ASN A 93 10.65 -0.46 -0.72
N ARG A 94 10.55 0.82 -1.09
CA ARG A 94 10.05 1.26 -2.39
C ARG A 94 10.91 0.81 -3.56
N VAL A 95 12.18 0.56 -3.32
CA VAL A 95 13.12 0.16 -4.37
C VAL A 95 12.96 -1.30 -4.74
N ASN A 96 12.49 -2.11 -3.81
CA ASN A 96 12.40 -3.55 -4.00
C ASN A 96 11.11 -4.08 -3.37
N SER A 97 9.98 -3.72 -3.95
CA SER A 97 8.68 -4.15 -3.47
C SER A 97 7.75 -4.42 -4.65
N LEU A 98 7.06 -5.54 -4.58
CA LEU A 98 6.00 -5.85 -5.53
C LEU A 98 4.68 -5.42 -4.88
N ASP A 99 4.08 -4.37 -5.39
CA ASP A 99 2.90 -3.77 -4.77
C ASP A 99 1.96 -3.21 -5.84
N SER A 100 1.06 -2.28 -5.45
CA SER A 100 0.04 -1.77 -6.37
C SER A 100 0.63 -1.08 -7.61
N ARG A 101 1.88 -0.67 -7.58
CA ARG A 101 2.51 -0.07 -8.77
C ARG A 101 2.56 -1.06 -9.93
N GLU A 102 2.73 -2.34 -9.64
CA GLU A 102 2.74 -3.42 -10.63
C GLU A 102 1.44 -4.22 -10.63
N LEU A 103 0.87 -4.46 -9.46
CA LEU A 103 -0.27 -5.34 -9.30
C LEU A 103 -1.62 -4.63 -9.49
N GLY A 104 -1.61 -3.29 -9.47
CA GLY A 104 -2.84 -2.51 -9.50
C GLY A 104 -3.44 -2.34 -8.11
N CYS A 105 -4.51 -1.55 -8.03
CA CYS A 105 -5.21 -1.36 -6.78
C CYS A 105 -5.88 -2.65 -6.33
N PHE A 106 -6.02 -2.81 -5.02
CA PHE A 106 -6.68 -3.97 -4.44
C PHE A 106 -8.09 -3.62 -4.01
N LYS A 107 -9.01 -4.55 -4.22
CA LYS A 107 -10.38 -4.37 -3.73
C LYS A 107 -10.40 -4.49 -2.21
N ILE A 108 -11.21 -3.67 -1.56
CA ILE A 108 -11.34 -3.70 -0.10
C ILE A 108 -11.70 -5.10 0.40
N GLU A 109 -12.49 -5.84 -0.37
CA GLU A 109 -12.89 -7.20 0.03
C GLU A 109 -11.70 -8.17 0.15
N ASN A 110 -10.56 -7.82 -0.41
CA ASN A 110 -9.34 -8.64 -0.31
C ASN A 110 -8.49 -8.32 0.91
N VAL A 111 -8.89 -7.37 1.74
CA VAL A 111 -8.18 -7.04 2.98
C VAL A 111 -8.56 -8.05 4.05
N LEU A 112 -7.57 -8.77 4.56
CA LEU A 112 -7.78 -9.85 5.51
C LEU A 112 -7.57 -9.41 6.96
N SER A 113 -6.64 -8.50 7.19
CA SER A 113 -6.37 -7.99 8.52
C SER A 113 -5.83 -6.58 8.43
N LYS A 114 -5.88 -5.89 9.56
CA LYS A 114 -5.42 -4.53 9.71
C LYS A 114 -4.86 -4.38 11.11
N LYS A 115 -3.58 -4.01 11.23
CA LYS A 115 -2.94 -3.78 12.53
C LYS A 115 -3.13 -4.95 13.51
N GLY A 116 -3.03 -6.18 12.99
CA GLY A 116 -3.18 -7.37 13.82
C GLY A 116 -4.62 -7.79 14.07
N ILE A 117 -5.60 -7.03 13.61
CA ILE A 117 -7.01 -7.40 13.72
C ILE A 117 -7.41 -8.22 12.51
N ILE A 118 -7.83 -9.46 12.75
CA ILE A 118 -8.25 -10.34 11.67
C ILE A 118 -9.67 -9.97 11.25
N LEU A 119 -9.82 -9.63 9.97
CA LEU A 119 -11.10 -9.21 9.40
C LEU A 119 -11.80 -10.35 8.70
N PHE A 120 -11.04 -11.35 8.25
CA PHE A 120 -11.57 -12.57 7.66
C PHE A 120 -10.83 -13.77 8.22
N PRO A 121 -11.51 -14.94 8.33
CA PRO A 121 -10.81 -16.15 8.77
C PRO A 121 -9.72 -16.57 7.78
N PHE A 122 -8.50 -16.70 8.26
CA PHE A 122 -7.38 -17.10 7.41
C PHE A 122 -7.48 -18.52 6.90
N ASN A 123 -8.20 -19.39 7.63
CA ASN A 123 -8.37 -20.77 7.20
C ASN A 123 -9.16 -20.91 5.91
N HIS A 124 -9.77 -19.84 5.45
CA HIS A 124 -10.47 -19.83 4.17
C HIS A 124 -9.54 -19.42 3.03
N MET A 125 -8.30 -19.11 3.36
CA MET A 125 -7.35 -18.59 2.40
C MET A 125 -6.48 -19.69 1.84
N LYS A 126 -6.36 -19.69 0.52
CA LYS A 126 -5.44 -20.59 -0.17
C LYS A 126 -4.01 -20.23 0.22
N GLY A 127 -3.22 -21.25 0.53
CA GLY A 127 -1.82 -21.02 0.88
C GLY A 127 -1.56 -20.60 2.31
N MET A 128 -2.57 -20.60 3.15
CA MET A 128 -2.45 -20.20 4.56
C MET A 128 -2.32 -21.37 5.52
N ASN A 129 -2.19 -22.55 5.04
CA ASN A 129 -2.08 -23.75 5.86
C ASN A 129 -0.63 -24.14 6.09
#